data_fb7bdc7cd80df89d019f6cb947f54cab
#
_entry.id   fb7bdc7cd80df89d019f6cb947f54cab
#
_cell.length_a   1.000
_cell.length_b   1.000
_cell.length_c   1.000
_cell.angle_alpha   90.00
_cell.angle_beta   90.00
_cell.angle_gamma   90.00
#
_symmetry.space_group_name_H-M   'P 1'
#
loop_
_entity.id
_entity.type
_entity.pdbx_description
1 polymer ?
#
loop_
_entity_poly.entity_id
_entity_poly.type
_entity_poly.pdbx_seq_one_letter_code
_entity_poly.pdbx_strand_id
1 'polypeptide(L)'
;MKIKAISFLAFLTVVFLSFSTLGVQLDSVSTFPFHLDNKLLVFTGKMNGVETQFAFDTGAAMGLANSLSKPAGRLKMKGKKIKMRDSNRQVKKVKTGLTDEIQIGDFKFEKVRSLVNDMNLLYCLDFYLLGSDIIKRLNWEIDFDAMQIRVSSKPFPVQAEDLIFPVTYANNRPFVKMEFLGQEFDRILVDFGYTKVMDFDDKEEAIRDFLAQKDSLGLSNPKITTSMGALGSDTYSARTILVDSLKLGNLYLSKIPVDFEKTSGSKIGLEFFRALSSKTIINNSDATYALRLRESPEFEKYTNLGVFYTDGKLIVRGKPIGLTPDDDQIEIGEEILSIDGKKAADFSSECDFLEWSFSRTPDQLEIVKLDGTRLVFPKLELR
;
A
#
# COMPACT_ATOMS: atom_id res chain seq x y z
N MET A 1 71.47 70.93 9.90
CA MET A 1 71.13 69.70 10.62
C MET A 1 69.65 69.42 10.34
N LYS A 2 69.32 68.45 9.47
CA LYS A 2 67.98 68.17 9.01
C LYS A 2 67.41 67.03 9.85
N ILE A 3 66.34 67.30 10.59
CA ILE A 3 65.53 66.33 11.36
C ILE A 3 64.49 65.75 10.44
N LYS A 4 64.54 64.48 10.18
CA LYS A 4 63.50 63.74 9.43
C LYS A 4 62.36 63.33 10.38
N ALA A 5 61.14 63.77 10.09
CA ALA A 5 59.96 63.31 10.74
C ALA A 5 59.56 61.90 10.23
N ILE A 6 59.42 60.94 11.10
CA ILE A 6 58.91 59.60 10.80
C ILE A 6 57.43 59.57 11.09
N SER A 7 56.61 59.46 10.05
CA SER A 7 55.17 59.27 10.17
C SER A 7 54.87 57.81 10.49
N PHE A 8 54.26 57.55 11.63
CA PHE A 8 53.78 56.25 12.07
C PHE A 8 52.33 56.07 11.56
N LEU A 9 52.18 55.26 10.50
CA LEU A 9 50.90 54.91 9.95
C LEU A 9 50.36 53.68 10.71
N ALA A 10 49.39 53.90 11.61
CA ALA A 10 48.70 52.83 12.33
C ALA A 10 47.70 52.14 11.38
N PHE A 11 47.97 50.90 11.00
CA PHE A 11 47.06 50.03 10.22
C PHE A 11 46.05 49.41 11.18
N LEU A 12 44.80 49.92 11.19
CA LEU A 12 43.69 49.35 11.94
C LEU A 12 43.11 48.17 11.20
N THR A 13 43.52 46.96 11.58
CA THR A 13 42.99 45.71 10.99
C THR A 13 41.64 45.40 11.69
N VAL A 14 40.52 45.72 11.03
CA VAL A 14 39.18 45.26 11.43
C VAL A 14 39.03 43.80 11.10
N VAL A 15 39.15 42.95 12.08
CA VAL A 15 38.82 41.52 11.97
C VAL A 15 37.31 41.39 11.98
N PHE A 16 36.69 41.19 10.80
CA PHE A 16 35.34 40.71 10.68
C PHE A 16 35.27 39.26 11.15
N LEU A 17 34.91 39.04 12.40
CA LEU A 17 34.44 37.73 12.88
C LEU A 17 33.09 37.44 12.21
N SER A 18 33.12 36.68 11.10
CA SER A 18 31.95 36.08 10.52
C SER A 18 31.42 35.03 11.50
N PHE A 19 30.46 35.42 12.36
CA PHE A 19 29.62 34.46 13.06
C PHE A 19 28.82 33.71 12.01
N SER A 20 29.30 32.54 11.58
CA SER A 20 28.45 31.54 10.96
C SER A 20 27.44 31.15 12.02
N THR A 21 26.24 31.71 11.94
CA THR A 21 25.09 31.15 12.64
C THR A 21 24.94 29.73 12.09
N LEU A 22 25.44 28.75 12.81
CA LEU A 22 24.98 27.39 12.73
C LEU A 22 23.47 27.47 12.94
N GLY A 23 22.73 27.52 11.85
CA GLY A 23 21.29 27.34 11.91
C GLY A 23 21.09 25.98 12.56
N VAL A 24 20.66 25.97 13.80
CA VAL A 24 20.09 24.78 14.42
C VAL A 24 18.92 24.45 13.51
N GLN A 25 19.10 23.48 12.64
CA GLN A 25 18.00 22.92 11.88
C GLN A 25 17.11 22.29 12.96
N LEU A 26 16.08 23.04 13.37
CA LEU A 26 15.03 22.53 14.23
C LEU A 26 14.56 21.26 13.60
N ASP A 27 14.58 20.18 14.37
CA ASP A 27 14.09 18.86 13.94
C ASP A 27 12.61 19.02 13.56
N SER A 28 12.35 19.25 12.28
CA SER A 28 10.98 19.45 11.83
C SER A 28 10.26 18.10 11.85
N VAL A 29 9.21 18.04 12.64
CA VAL A 29 8.21 16.99 12.56
C VAL A 29 6.97 17.61 11.94
N SER A 30 6.60 17.18 10.77
CA SER A 30 5.34 17.60 10.16
C SER A 30 4.26 16.58 10.50
N THR A 31 3.06 17.09 10.86
CA THR A 31 1.88 16.26 11.18
C THR A 31 0.74 16.65 10.27
N PHE A 32 0.06 15.68 9.71
CA PHE A 32 -1.09 15.89 8.83
C PHE A 32 -2.05 14.70 8.89
N PRO A 33 -3.35 14.93 8.59
CA PRO A 33 -4.33 13.85 8.57
C PRO A 33 -4.12 12.96 7.33
N PHE A 34 -4.58 11.71 7.45
CA PHE A 34 -4.81 10.83 6.32
C PHE A 34 -6.23 10.28 6.35
N HIS A 35 -6.66 9.69 5.26
CA HIS A 35 -7.89 8.94 5.17
C HIS A 35 -7.65 7.65 4.40
N LEU A 36 -8.58 6.71 4.50
CA LEU A 36 -8.57 5.50 3.70
C LEU A 36 -9.49 5.72 2.50
N ASP A 37 -8.91 5.80 1.32
CA ASP A 37 -9.65 5.90 0.06
C ASP A 37 -9.46 4.61 -0.74
N ASN A 38 -10.58 3.92 -1.03
CA ASN A 38 -10.56 2.59 -1.63
C ASN A 38 -9.56 1.64 -0.93
N LYS A 39 -9.55 1.69 0.40
CA LYS A 39 -8.64 0.94 1.29
C LYS A 39 -7.15 1.28 1.12
N LEU A 40 -6.80 2.35 0.43
CA LEU A 40 -5.45 2.89 0.38
C LEU A 40 -5.28 4.01 1.40
N LEU A 41 -4.09 4.13 1.99
CA LEU A 41 -3.75 5.24 2.87
C LEU A 41 -3.42 6.46 2.02
N VAL A 42 -4.27 7.51 2.11
CA VAL A 42 -4.16 8.71 1.28
C VAL A 42 -4.01 9.95 2.16
N PHE A 43 -3.08 10.82 1.82
CA PHE A 43 -2.84 12.09 2.49
C PHE A 43 -2.53 13.21 1.50
N THR A 44 -2.62 14.46 1.96
CA THR A 44 -2.39 15.64 1.12
C THR A 44 -0.96 16.15 1.26
N GLY A 45 -0.34 16.46 0.13
CA GLY A 45 0.92 17.17 0.01
C GLY A 45 0.90 18.09 -1.21
N LYS A 46 2.07 18.43 -1.76
CA LYS A 46 2.13 19.29 -2.97
C LYS A 46 3.05 18.69 -4.03
N MET A 47 2.68 18.91 -5.29
CA MET A 47 3.47 18.59 -6.46
C MET A 47 3.62 19.84 -7.31
N ASN A 48 4.85 20.37 -7.47
CA ASN A 48 5.14 21.64 -8.09
C ASN A 48 4.31 22.81 -7.50
N GLY A 49 4.19 22.85 -6.15
CA GLY A 49 3.40 23.86 -5.44
C GLY A 49 1.88 23.65 -5.44
N VAL A 50 1.36 22.71 -6.23
CA VAL A 50 -0.07 22.40 -6.33
C VAL A 50 -0.44 21.28 -5.38
N GLU A 51 -1.49 21.47 -4.58
CA GLU A 51 -2.05 20.47 -3.70
C GLU A 51 -2.38 19.17 -4.45
N THR A 52 -2.00 18.04 -3.87
CA THR A 52 -2.05 16.73 -4.51
C THR A 52 -2.31 15.65 -3.46
N GLN A 53 -3.23 14.75 -3.75
CA GLN A 53 -3.44 13.55 -2.95
C GLN A 53 -2.32 12.54 -3.25
N PHE A 54 -1.72 11.99 -2.20
CA PHE A 54 -0.70 10.96 -2.29
C PHE A 54 -1.20 9.65 -1.67
N ALA A 55 -1.23 8.57 -2.46
CA ALA A 55 -1.42 7.23 -1.92
C ALA A 55 -0.06 6.67 -1.48
N PHE A 56 0.03 6.21 -0.24
CA PHE A 56 1.26 5.71 0.38
C PHE A 56 1.51 4.26 -0.03
N ASP A 57 2.55 4.00 -0.83
CA ASP A 57 2.82 2.66 -1.38
C ASP A 57 4.31 2.29 -1.25
N THR A 58 4.61 1.47 -0.23
CA THR A 58 5.97 0.95 -0.01
C THR A 58 6.33 -0.20 -0.94
N GLY A 59 5.36 -0.84 -1.57
CA GLY A 59 5.57 -1.89 -2.58
C GLY A 59 6.00 -1.34 -3.93
N ALA A 60 5.71 -0.07 -4.23
CA ALA A 60 6.18 0.61 -5.42
C ALA A 60 7.61 1.12 -5.23
N ALA A 61 8.55 0.64 -6.05
CA ALA A 61 9.95 1.07 -5.98
C ALA A 61 10.17 2.54 -6.39
N MET A 62 9.21 3.13 -7.09
CA MET A 62 9.24 4.50 -7.64
C MET A 62 7.80 5.02 -7.74
N GLY A 63 7.62 6.31 -7.52
CA GLY A 63 6.32 6.95 -7.64
C GLY A 63 5.68 6.78 -9.02
N LEU A 64 4.35 6.74 -9.07
CA LEU A 64 3.57 6.46 -10.26
C LEU A 64 2.36 7.41 -10.36
N ALA A 65 2.18 8.04 -11.52
CA ALA A 65 1.00 8.81 -11.87
C ALA A 65 0.15 8.04 -12.89
N ASN A 66 -1.16 7.99 -12.68
CA ASN A 66 -2.07 7.56 -13.73
C ASN A 66 -2.05 8.59 -14.87
N SER A 67 -1.91 8.13 -16.10
CA SER A 67 -1.79 9.03 -17.29
C SER A 67 -3.01 9.94 -17.49
N LEU A 68 -4.16 9.56 -16.95
CA LEU A 68 -5.42 10.32 -17.05
C LEU A 68 -5.70 11.20 -15.82
N SER A 69 -4.88 11.11 -14.76
CA SER A 69 -5.06 11.90 -13.53
C SER A 69 -4.43 13.29 -13.61
N LYS A 70 -4.91 14.23 -12.78
CA LYS A 70 -4.31 15.57 -12.65
C LYS A 70 -2.83 15.55 -12.29
N PRO A 71 -2.34 14.67 -11.38
CA PRO A 71 -0.91 14.53 -11.10
C PRO A 71 -0.04 14.28 -12.34
N ALA A 72 -0.51 13.48 -13.31
CA ALA A 72 0.25 13.24 -14.55
C ALA A 72 0.48 14.52 -15.36
N GLY A 73 -0.48 15.43 -15.39
CA GLY A 73 -0.36 16.73 -16.06
C GLY A 73 0.69 17.67 -15.46
N ARG A 74 1.16 17.38 -14.23
CA ARG A 74 2.21 18.14 -13.53
C ARG A 74 3.62 17.63 -13.81
N LEU A 75 3.75 16.52 -14.55
CA LEU A 75 5.02 15.89 -14.88
C LEU A 75 5.57 16.43 -16.21
N LYS A 76 6.84 16.80 -16.23
CA LYS A 76 7.59 17.02 -17.47
C LYS A 76 7.92 15.67 -18.11
N MET A 77 7.15 15.28 -19.11
CA MET A 77 7.30 13.97 -19.75
C MET A 77 8.69 13.78 -20.35
N LYS A 78 9.28 12.61 -20.14
CA LYS A 78 10.55 12.19 -20.73
C LYS A 78 10.30 11.14 -21.81
N GLY A 79 11.00 11.26 -22.94
CA GLY A 79 10.83 10.33 -24.07
C GLY A 79 11.27 8.89 -23.78
N LYS A 80 12.12 8.69 -22.74
CA LYS A 80 12.63 7.36 -22.38
C LYS A 80 11.54 6.56 -21.63
N LYS A 81 11.23 5.36 -22.15
CA LYS A 81 10.41 4.36 -21.47
C LYS A 81 11.29 3.44 -20.65
N ILE A 82 10.82 2.99 -19.49
CA ILE A 82 11.50 1.99 -18.66
C ILE A 82 10.62 0.75 -18.48
N LYS A 83 11.26 -0.39 -18.25
CA LYS A 83 10.57 -1.65 -18.01
C LYS A 83 10.02 -1.62 -16.58
N MET A 84 8.71 -1.81 -16.44
CA MET A 84 7.99 -1.96 -15.19
C MET A 84 7.45 -3.39 -15.09
N ARG A 85 7.49 -3.94 -13.89
CA ARG A 85 6.78 -5.18 -13.53
C ARG A 85 5.84 -4.85 -12.38
N ASP A 86 4.60 -5.26 -12.46
CA ASP A 86 3.61 -5.10 -11.38
C ASP A 86 3.50 -6.34 -10.46
N SER A 87 2.59 -6.26 -9.50
CA SER A 87 2.27 -7.33 -8.56
C SER A 87 1.76 -8.60 -9.25
N ASN A 88 1.08 -8.47 -10.39
CA ASN A 88 0.54 -9.58 -11.18
C ASN A 88 1.56 -10.17 -12.18
N ARG A 89 2.86 -9.84 -12.04
CA ARG A 89 3.96 -10.27 -12.92
C ARG A 89 3.88 -9.73 -14.35
N GLN A 90 2.91 -8.90 -14.65
CA GLN A 90 2.81 -8.26 -15.95
C GLN A 90 4.02 -7.35 -16.17
N VAL A 91 4.51 -7.29 -17.38
CA VAL A 91 5.70 -6.51 -17.74
C VAL A 91 5.40 -5.63 -18.94
N LYS A 92 5.58 -4.32 -18.76
CA LYS A 92 5.35 -3.30 -19.79
C LYS A 92 6.44 -2.25 -19.78
N LYS A 93 6.74 -1.66 -20.94
CA LYS A 93 7.54 -0.44 -21.02
C LYS A 93 6.62 0.77 -20.84
N VAL A 94 6.77 1.46 -19.71
CA VAL A 94 5.96 2.62 -19.32
C VAL A 94 6.72 3.92 -19.54
N LYS A 95 6.00 5.01 -19.73
CA LYS A 95 6.58 6.36 -19.85
C LYS A 95 7.15 6.81 -18.51
N THR A 96 8.04 7.78 -18.54
CA THR A 96 8.54 8.46 -17.33
C THR A 96 8.33 9.95 -17.44
N GLY A 97 8.10 10.59 -16.30
CA GLY A 97 8.04 12.03 -16.14
C GLY A 97 8.99 12.50 -15.04
N LEU A 98 9.23 13.79 -15.00
CA LEU A 98 10.00 14.46 -13.96
C LEU A 98 9.14 15.53 -13.31
N THR A 99 9.02 15.49 -12.00
CA THR A 99 8.48 16.55 -11.16
C THR A 99 9.61 17.44 -10.70
N ASP A 100 9.44 18.77 -10.73
CA ASP A 100 10.46 19.68 -10.22
C ASP A 100 10.54 19.56 -8.69
N GLU A 101 9.40 19.53 -8.00
CA GLU A 101 9.31 19.42 -6.54
C GLU A 101 8.12 18.53 -6.11
N ILE A 102 8.35 17.64 -5.14
CA ILE A 102 7.32 17.03 -4.29
C ILE A 102 7.54 17.55 -2.87
N GLN A 103 6.48 18.02 -2.23
CA GLN A 103 6.51 18.50 -0.84
C GLN A 103 5.56 17.68 0.04
N ILE A 104 6.09 17.19 1.16
CA ILE A 104 5.36 16.40 2.18
C ILE A 104 5.60 17.10 3.52
N GLY A 105 4.57 17.78 4.05
CA GLY A 105 4.76 18.69 5.18
C GLY A 105 5.83 19.74 4.85
N ASP A 106 6.87 19.83 5.66
CA ASP A 106 8.00 20.76 5.48
C ASP A 106 9.11 20.19 4.59
N PHE A 107 9.02 18.91 4.20
CA PHE A 107 10.07 18.22 3.45
C PHE A 107 9.87 18.37 1.95
N LYS A 108 10.94 18.74 1.24
CA LYS A 108 10.95 18.97 -0.20
C LYS A 108 11.90 18.01 -0.89
N PHE A 109 11.43 17.45 -2.00
CA PHE A 109 12.18 16.53 -2.84
C PHE A 109 12.21 17.08 -4.27
N GLU A 110 13.39 17.43 -4.74
CA GLU A 110 13.56 18.02 -6.06
C GLU A 110 13.83 16.96 -7.14
N LYS A 111 13.46 17.29 -8.38
CA LYS A 111 13.76 16.49 -9.59
C LYS A 111 13.35 15.03 -9.45
N VAL A 112 12.16 14.79 -8.90
CA VAL A 112 11.63 13.45 -8.66
C VAL A 112 11.20 12.82 -9.99
N ARG A 113 11.77 11.65 -10.28
CA ARG A 113 11.36 10.85 -11.45
C ARG A 113 10.18 9.95 -11.08
N SER A 114 9.19 9.89 -11.96
CA SER A 114 7.99 9.09 -11.77
C SER A 114 7.71 8.23 -12.99
N LEU A 115 7.02 7.12 -12.76
CA LEU A 115 6.39 6.34 -13.81
C LEU A 115 5.08 7.02 -14.23
N VAL A 116 4.70 6.87 -15.50
CA VAL A 116 3.40 7.31 -16.00
C VAL A 116 2.80 6.17 -16.80
N ASN A 117 1.69 5.64 -16.32
CA ASN A 117 0.97 4.55 -16.96
C ASN A 117 -0.53 4.77 -16.85
N ASP A 118 -1.26 4.21 -17.77
CA ASP A 118 -2.69 4.08 -17.66
C ASP A 118 -2.99 2.89 -16.72
N MET A 119 -3.61 3.19 -15.59
CA MET A 119 -3.95 2.22 -14.56
C MET A 119 -5.47 2.06 -14.51
N ASN A 120 -6.04 1.56 -15.56
CA ASN A 120 -7.47 1.34 -15.77
C ASN A 120 -8.39 1.72 -14.59
N LEU A 121 -8.63 0.86 -13.61
CA LEU A 121 -9.54 1.13 -12.51
C LEU A 121 -9.06 2.19 -11.50
N LEU A 122 -7.75 2.48 -11.46
CA LEU A 122 -7.22 3.53 -10.57
C LEU A 122 -7.33 4.94 -11.16
N TYR A 123 -7.87 5.10 -12.38
CA TYR A 123 -8.09 6.45 -12.92
C TYR A 123 -9.20 7.21 -12.19
N CYS A 124 -10.10 6.49 -11.53
CA CYS A 124 -11.15 7.08 -10.69
C CYS A 124 -10.56 7.85 -9.50
N LEU A 125 -9.35 7.52 -9.09
CA LEU A 125 -8.67 8.07 -7.94
C LEU A 125 -7.65 9.10 -8.43
N ASP A 126 -7.93 10.38 -8.17
CA ASP A 126 -7.10 11.50 -8.63
C ASP A 126 -5.89 11.71 -7.68
N PHE A 127 -5.12 10.66 -7.45
CA PHE A 127 -3.93 10.71 -6.61
C PHE A 127 -2.64 10.38 -7.38
N TYR A 128 -1.52 10.76 -6.78
CA TYR A 128 -0.19 10.29 -7.13
C TYR A 128 0.20 9.16 -6.18
N LEU A 129 0.60 8.01 -6.72
CA LEU A 129 1.10 6.90 -5.92
C LEU A 129 2.54 7.21 -5.50
N LEU A 130 2.71 7.48 -4.20
CA LEU A 130 3.99 7.82 -3.59
C LEU A 130 4.79 6.55 -3.36
N GLY A 131 5.88 6.37 -4.10
CA GLY A 131 6.71 5.18 -4.01
C GLY A 131 7.81 5.25 -2.96
N SER A 132 8.40 4.10 -2.71
CA SER A 132 9.49 3.93 -1.73
C SER A 132 10.75 4.71 -2.04
N ASP A 133 10.95 5.18 -3.26
CA ASP A 133 12.06 6.10 -3.60
C ASP A 133 12.00 7.43 -2.83
N ILE A 134 10.79 7.87 -2.44
CA ILE A 134 10.57 9.01 -1.54
C ILE A 134 10.35 8.55 -0.11
N ILE A 135 9.45 7.57 0.11
CA ILE A 135 9.06 7.11 1.45
C ILE A 135 10.28 6.77 2.31
N LYS A 136 11.26 6.06 1.76
CA LYS A 136 12.45 5.64 2.50
C LYS A 136 13.40 6.76 2.91
N ARG A 137 13.18 7.99 2.43
CA ARG A 137 14.04 9.13 2.77
C ARG A 137 13.66 9.82 4.07
N LEU A 138 12.50 9.48 4.62
CA LEU A 138 11.97 10.02 5.86
C LEU A 138 11.57 8.88 6.80
N ASN A 139 11.41 9.22 8.06
CA ASN A 139 10.81 8.34 9.06
C ASN A 139 9.34 8.73 9.23
N TRP A 140 8.48 7.75 9.46
CA TRP A 140 7.04 7.93 9.49
C TRP A 140 6.46 7.30 10.74
N GLU A 141 5.51 7.97 11.35
CA GLU A 141 4.64 7.43 12.38
C GLU A 141 3.21 7.54 11.87
N ILE A 142 2.54 6.40 11.71
CA ILE A 142 1.16 6.30 11.23
C ILE A 142 0.30 5.90 12.41
N ASP A 143 -0.55 6.79 12.87
CA ASP A 143 -1.50 6.58 13.95
C ASP A 143 -2.88 6.29 13.35
N PHE A 144 -3.30 5.02 13.39
CA PHE A 144 -4.55 4.58 12.79
C PHE A 144 -5.78 4.98 13.60
N ASP A 145 -5.63 5.23 14.90
CA ASP A 145 -6.75 5.64 15.75
C ASP A 145 -7.02 7.14 15.62
N ALA A 146 -5.95 7.93 15.57
CA ALA A 146 -6.04 9.37 15.37
C ALA A 146 -6.21 9.76 13.89
N MET A 147 -6.03 8.82 12.94
CA MET A 147 -6.00 9.07 11.49
C MET A 147 -4.98 10.17 11.13
N GLN A 148 -3.78 10.08 11.70
CA GLN A 148 -2.71 11.05 11.52
C GLN A 148 -1.40 10.40 11.11
N ILE A 149 -0.65 11.11 10.27
CA ILE A 149 0.73 10.79 9.93
C ILE A 149 1.62 11.87 10.51
N ARG A 150 2.71 11.43 11.12
CA ARG A 150 3.85 12.28 11.48
C ARG A 150 5.05 11.85 10.64
N VAL A 151 5.80 12.82 10.16
CA VAL A 151 6.98 12.59 9.33
C VAL A 151 8.16 13.40 9.84
N SER A 152 9.35 12.78 9.84
CA SER A 152 10.58 13.38 10.37
C SER A 152 11.82 12.91 9.59
N SER A 153 12.87 13.73 9.58
CA SER A 153 14.21 13.31 9.13
C SER A 153 14.93 12.43 10.17
N LYS A 154 14.52 12.49 11.44
CA LYS A 154 15.05 11.65 12.53
C LYS A 154 14.10 10.53 12.89
N PRO A 155 14.63 9.39 13.41
CA PRO A 155 13.78 8.30 13.84
C PRO A 155 12.82 8.71 14.94
N PHE A 156 11.63 8.14 14.91
CA PHE A 156 10.68 8.26 16.01
C PHE A 156 11.04 7.33 17.15
N PRO A 157 10.82 7.74 18.40
CA PRO A 157 11.06 6.88 19.55
C PRO A 157 10.11 5.68 19.54
N VAL A 158 10.64 4.53 19.86
CA VAL A 158 9.88 3.29 20.08
C VAL A 158 9.77 3.01 21.58
N GLN A 159 8.70 2.35 22.00
CA GLN A 159 8.50 1.98 23.41
C GLN A 159 8.94 0.52 23.62
N ALA A 160 9.17 0.16 24.87
CA ALA A 160 9.66 -1.18 25.18
C ALA A 160 8.67 -2.32 24.84
N GLU A 161 7.37 -1.98 24.86
CA GLU A 161 6.27 -2.86 24.51
C GLU A 161 5.97 -2.93 23.00
N ASP A 162 6.54 -2.03 22.18
CA ASP A 162 6.34 -2.07 20.74
C ASP A 162 7.01 -3.33 20.14
N LEU A 163 6.34 -4.00 19.23
CA LEU A 163 6.95 -5.06 18.41
C LEU A 163 7.90 -4.43 17.40
N ILE A 164 9.20 -4.62 17.59
CA ILE A 164 10.24 -4.07 16.72
C ILE A 164 10.81 -5.19 15.84
N PHE A 165 10.95 -4.92 14.55
CA PHE A 165 11.58 -5.84 13.62
C PHE A 165 12.43 -5.11 12.56
N PRO A 166 13.56 -5.73 12.15
CA PRO A 166 14.43 -5.16 11.12
C PRO A 166 13.80 -5.28 9.74
N VAL A 167 14.11 -4.31 8.88
CA VAL A 167 13.77 -4.36 7.46
C VAL A 167 15.04 -4.27 6.60
N THR A 168 15.01 -4.90 5.44
CA THR A 168 16.06 -4.78 4.43
C THR A 168 15.49 -4.14 3.17
N TYR A 169 16.30 -3.36 2.45
CA TYR A 169 15.84 -2.69 1.23
C TYR A 169 16.44 -3.32 -0.01
N ALA A 170 15.59 -3.69 -0.95
CA ALA A 170 16.00 -4.11 -2.28
C ALA A 170 15.19 -3.33 -3.34
N ASN A 171 15.88 -2.68 -4.27
CA ASN A 171 15.25 -1.80 -5.26
C ASN A 171 14.29 -0.77 -4.62
N ASN A 172 14.72 -0.11 -3.56
CA ASN A 172 14.00 0.82 -2.70
C ASN A 172 12.91 0.19 -1.80
N ARG A 173 12.41 -1.00 -2.07
CA ARG A 173 11.29 -1.62 -1.37
C ARG A 173 11.75 -2.29 -0.06
N PRO A 174 10.97 -2.18 1.03
CA PRO A 174 11.27 -2.82 2.31
C PRO A 174 10.85 -4.29 2.31
N PHE A 175 11.71 -5.15 2.88
CA PHE A 175 11.46 -6.57 3.08
C PHE A 175 11.75 -6.94 4.54
N VAL A 176 10.95 -7.86 5.06
CA VAL A 176 11.11 -8.43 6.39
C VAL A 176 11.36 -9.93 6.31
N LYS A 177 11.89 -10.47 7.40
CA LYS A 177 11.99 -11.91 7.65
C LYS A 177 10.82 -12.34 8.52
N MET A 178 10.24 -13.49 8.17
CA MET A 178 9.19 -14.15 8.96
C MET A 178 9.49 -15.64 9.06
N GLU A 179 9.14 -16.23 10.19
CA GLU A 179 9.18 -17.68 10.36
C GLU A 179 7.75 -18.22 10.31
N PHE A 180 7.52 -19.20 9.46
CA PHE A 180 6.25 -19.90 9.31
C PHE A 180 6.52 -21.38 8.98
N LEU A 181 5.76 -22.30 9.57
CA LEU A 181 5.95 -23.75 9.42
C LEU A 181 7.37 -24.24 9.76
N GLY A 182 8.05 -23.58 10.72
CA GLY A 182 9.42 -23.88 11.09
C GLY A 182 10.48 -23.48 10.05
N GLN A 183 10.11 -22.71 9.05
CA GLN A 183 11.00 -22.20 8.01
C GLN A 183 11.08 -20.67 8.05
N GLU A 184 12.26 -20.12 7.75
CA GLU A 184 12.47 -18.69 7.60
C GLU A 184 12.22 -18.26 6.14
N PHE A 185 11.36 -17.27 5.98
CA PHE A 185 11.10 -16.57 4.72
C PHE A 185 11.74 -15.19 4.81
N ASP A 186 12.82 -14.97 4.09
CA ASP A 186 13.68 -13.79 4.23
C ASP A 186 13.30 -12.60 3.32
N ARG A 187 12.27 -12.75 2.50
CA ARG A 187 11.88 -11.77 1.49
C ARG A 187 10.38 -11.50 1.43
N ILE A 188 9.78 -11.25 2.57
CA ILE A 188 8.38 -10.82 2.64
C ILE A 188 8.33 -9.30 2.42
N LEU A 189 7.69 -8.86 1.33
CA LEU A 189 7.57 -7.43 1.01
C LEU A 189 6.62 -6.73 1.99
N VAL A 190 7.02 -5.59 2.53
CA VAL A 190 6.09 -4.70 3.24
C VAL A 190 5.47 -3.74 2.24
N ASP A 191 4.18 -3.89 1.98
CA ASP A 191 3.48 -3.24 0.87
C ASP A 191 2.20 -2.52 1.34
N PHE A 192 2.32 -1.25 1.69
CA PHE A 192 1.17 -0.42 2.07
C PHE A 192 0.23 -0.11 0.91
N GLY A 193 0.64 -0.38 -0.33
CA GLY A 193 -0.23 -0.35 -1.51
C GLY A 193 -1.08 -1.62 -1.69
N TYR A 194 -0.78 -2.70 -0.93
CA TYR A 194 -1.56 -3.92 -0.90
C TYR A 194 -2.62 -3.82 0.21
N THR A 195 -3.88 -3.84 -0.15
CA THR A 195 -5.01 -3.50 0.74
C THR A 195 -5.46 -4.64 1.66
N LYS A 196 -4.99 -5.87 1.45
CA LYS A 196 -5.33 -7.03 2.28
C LYS A 196 -4.33 -7.19 3.44
N VAL A 197 -4.50 -8.28 4.22
CA VAL A 197 -3.64 -8.58 5.37
C VAL A 197 -2.27 -9.09 4.91
N MET A 198 -2.24 -10.23 4.25
CA MET A 198 -1.01 -10.89 3.85
C MET A 198 -1.27 -11.87 2.72
N ASP A 199 -0.29 -12.04 1.84
CA ASP A 199 -0.25 -13.17 0.93
C ASP A 199 1.07 -13.94 1.01
N PHE A 200 1.00 -15.25 0.75
CA PHE A 200 2.14 -16.13 0.56
C PHE A 200 2.14 -16.76 -0.82
N ASP A 201 3.31 -16.82 -1.45
CA ASP A 201 3.49 -17.55 -2.71
C ASP A 201 3.39 -19.07 -2.43
N ASP A 202 2.47 -19.74 -3.09
CA ASP A 202 2.16 -21.17 -2.90
C ASP A 202 3.17 -22.12 -3.57
N LYS A 203 4.30 -21.63 -4.08
CA LYS A 203 5.29 -22.44 -4.78
C LYS A 203 6.16 -23.30 -3.89
N GLU A 204 6.39 -22.88 -2.64
CA GLU A 204 7.20 -23.60 -1.69
C GLU A 204 6.54 -24.94 -1.33
N GLU A 205 7.34 -26.03 -1.26
CA GLU A 205 6.83 -27.37 -0.98
C GLU A 205 6.11 -27.44 0.38
N ALA A 206 6.71 -26.88 1.41
CA ALA A 206 6.11 -26.85 2.75
C ALA A 206 4.78 -26.10 2.80
N ILE A 207 4.63 -25.06 1.96
CA ILE A 207 3.36 -24.34 1.83
C ILE A 207 2.33 -25.25 1.15
N ARG A 208 2.69 -25.96 0.09
CA ARG A 208 1.76 -26.88 -0.60
C ARG A 208 1.28 -28.01 0.31
N ASP A 209 2.19 -28.60 1.11
CA ASP A 209 1.84 -29.65 2.06
C ASP A 209 0.90 -29.14 3.15
N PHE A 210 1.19 -27.96 3.68
CA PHE A 210 0.31 -27.26 4.62
C PHE A 210 -1.09 -27.02 4.04
N LEU A 211 -1.16 -26.53 2.81
CA LEU A 211 -2.43 -26.27 2.12
C LEU A 211 -3.22 -27.56 1.91
N ALA A 212 -2.57 -28.65 1.47
CA ALA A 212 -3.21 -29.94 1.30
C ALA A 212 -3.78 -30.49 2.62
N GLN A 213 -3.04 -30.31 3.71
CA GLN A 213 -3.53 -30.67 5.05
C GLN A 213 -4.75 -29.84 5.46
N LYS A 214 -4.70 -28.53 5.29
CA LYS A 214 -5.81 -27.64 5.65
C LYS A 214 -7.06 -27.90 4.81
N ASP A 215 -6.90 -28.14 3.50
CA ASP A 215 -7.97 -28.54 2.61
C ASP A 215 -8.65 -29.84 3.07
N SER A 216 -7.86 -30.87 3.41
CA SER A 216 -8.38 -32.17 3.89
C SER A 216 -9.16 -32.06 5.21
N LEU A 217 -8.86 -31.08 6.03
CA LEU A 217 -9.53 -30.82 7.31
C LEU A 217 -10.71 -29.84 7.18
N GLY A 218 -10.99 -29.30 5.99
CA GLY A 218 -12.01 -28.26 5.76
C GLY A 218 -11.71 -26.94 6.47
N LEU A 219 -10.43 -26.64 6.69
CA LEU A 219 -9.94 -25.43 7.39
C LEU A 219 -9.38 -24.38 6.41
N SER A 220 -9.65 -24.52 5.13
CA SER A 220 -9.33 -23.54 4.11
C SER A 220 -10.59 -22.91 3.54
N ASN A 221 -10.47 -21.70 3.02
CA ASN A 221 -11.54 -21.00 2.31
C ASN A 221 -11.09 -20.78 0.86
N PRO A 222 -11.31 -21.77 -0.03
CA PRO A 222 -10.90 -21.66 -1.43
C PRO A 222 -11.78 -20.65 -2.16
N LYS A 223 -11.15 -19.93 -3.09
CA LYS A 223 -11.81 -18.88 -3.89
C LYS A 223 -11.14 -18.70 -5.24
N ILE A 224 -11.88 -18.15 -6.19
CA ILE A 224 -11.33 -17.47 -7.36
C ILE A 224 -11.37 -15.98 -7.06
N THR A 225 -10.28 -15.27 -7.28
CA THR A 225 -10.18 -13.85 -7.00
C THR A 225 -9.49 -13.12 -8.16
N THR A 226 -9.80 -11.84 -8.30
CA THR A 226 -9.13 -10.96 -9.25
C THR A 226 -8.30 -9.94 -8.50
N SER A 227 -7.01 -9.90 -8.79
CA SER A 227 -6.10 -8.86 -8.30
C SER A 227 -5.93 -7.78 -9.35
N MET A 228 -5.93 -6.53 -8.90
CA MET A 228 -5.64 -5.37 -9.74
C MET A 228 -4.22 -4.89 -9.46
N GLY A 229 -3.36 -4.98 -10.47
CA GLY A 229 -2.02 -4.43 -10.47
C GLY A 229 -1.94 -3.13 -11.27
N ALA A 230 -0.81 -2.46 -11.21
CA ALA A 230 -0.59 -1.20 -11.93
C ALA A 230 -0.53 -1.35 -13.47
N LEU A 231 -0.45 -2.57 -14.01
CA LEU A 231 -0.43 -2.85 -15.45
C LEU A 231 -1.68 -3.57 -15.95
N GLY A 232 -2.53 -4.04 -15.06
CA GLY A 232 -3.76 -4.75 -15.40
C GLY A 232 -4.26 -5.65 -14.29
N SER A 233 -5.32 -6.40 -14.55
CA SER A 233 -5.89 -7.39 -13.64
C SER A 233 -5.48 -8.79 -14.02
N ASP A 234 -5.47 -9.71 -13.04
CA ASP A 234 -5.28 -11.14 -13.21
C ASP A 234 -6.27 -11.89 -12.32
N THR A 235 -6.84 -12.98 -12.82
CA THR A 235 -7.81 -13.82 -12.11
C THR A 235 -7.19 -15.18 -11.85
N TYR A 236 -7.20 -15.63 -10.62
CA TYR A 236 -6.54 -16.85 -10.19
C TYR A 236 -7.23 -17.49 -8.98
N SER A 237 -6.89 -18.74 -8.71
CA SER A 237 -7.34 -19.46 -7.52
C SER A 237 -6.46 -19.09 -6.33
N ALA A 238 -7.08 -18.90 -5.17
CA ALA A 238 -6.43 -18.61 -3.90
C ALA A 238 -7.14 -19.39 -2.78
N ARG A 239 -6.49 -19.44 -1.61
CA ARG A 239 -7.08 -19.96 -0.37
C ARG A 239 -6.82 -18.98 0.76
N THR A 240 -7.83 -18.63 1.53
CA THR A 240 -7.62 -17.89 2.77
C THR A 240 -7.65 -18.85 3.95
N ILE A 241 -6.64 -18.79 4.80
CA ILE A 241 -6.51 -19.62 6.00
C ILE A 241 -6.15 -18.73 7.19
N LEU A 242 -6.74 -19.01 8.34
CA LEU A 242 -6.25 -18.48 9.62
C LEU A 242 -4.98 -19.22 10.02
N VAL A 243 -3.89 -18.48 10.04
CA VAL A 243 -2.57 -19.02 10.41
C VAL A 243 -2.31 -18.75 11.87
N ASP A 244 -1.97 -19.80 12.61
CA ASP A 244 -1.42 -19.74 13.95
C ASP A 244 0.10 -19.93 13.89
N SER A 245 0.84 -19.24 14.74
CA SER A 245 2.30 -19.37 14.82
C SER A 245 3.09 -18.76 13.65
N LEU A 246 2.67 -17.60 13.20
CA LEU A 246 3.48 -16.75 12.32
C LEU A 246 4.42 -15.91 13.18
N LYS A 247 5.74 -16.04 13.02
CA LYS A 247 6.70 -15.27 13.82
C LYS A 247 7.24 -14.08 13.02
N LEU A 248 7.06 -12.89 13.59
CA LEU A 248 7.66 -11.65 13.10
C LEU A 248 8.55 -11.05 14.20
N GLY A 249 9.82 -10.84 13.92
CA GLY A 249 10.77 -10.43 14.95
C GLY A 249 10.84 -11.45 16.10
N ASN A 250 10.54 -11.01 17.32
CA ASN A 250 10.53 -11.87 18.52
C ASN A 250 9.13 -12.33 18.95
N LEU A 251 8.08 -11.98 18.19
CA LEU A 251 6.69 -12.26 18.55
C LEU A 251 6.07 -13.33 17.64
N TYR A 252 5.32 -14.26 18.25
CA TYR A 252 4.43 -15.16 17.54
C TYR A 252 3.05 -14.54 17.42
N LEU A 253 2.57 -14.45 16.20
CA LEU A 253 1.25 -13.97 15.85
C LEU A 253 0.34 -15.16 15.58
N SER A 254 -0.91 -15.10 16.02
CA SER A 254 -1.91 -16.11 15.80
C SER A 254 -3.18 -15.54 15.17
N LYS A 255 -3.95 -16.41 14.53
CA LYS A 255 -5.21 -16.06 13.85
C LYS A 255 -5.04 -14.96 12.77
N ILE A 256 -3.91 -15.01 12.08
CA ILE A 256 -3.63 -14.09 10.98
C ILE A 256 -4.29 -14.63 9.70
N PRO A 257 -5.19 -13.87 9.05
CA PRO A 257 -5.73 -14.23 7.74
C PRO A 257 -4.63 -14.12 6.68
N VAL A 258 -4.32 -15.23 6.03
CA VAL A 258 -3.31 -15.28 4.97
C VAL A 258 -3.94 -15.82 3.71
N ASP A 259 -3.79 -15.09 2.61
CA ASP A 259 -4.11 -15.58 1.27
C ASP A 259 -2.91 -16.36 0.72
N PHE A 260 -3.12 -17.60 0.36
CA PHE A 260 -2.14 -18.43 -0.33
C PHE A 260 -2.49 -18.45 -1.81
N GLU A 261 -1.60 -17.91 -2.63
CA GLU A 261 -1.85 -17.69 -4.03
C GLU A 261 -0.55 -17.68 -4.84
N LYS A 262 -0.69 -17.88 -6.15
CA LYS A 262 0.44 -17.73 -7.08
C LYS A 262 0.76 -16.26 -7.29
N THR A 263 1.63 -15.70 -6.47
CA THR A 263 2.01 -14.27 -6.49
C THR A 263 3.42 -14.01 -7.04
N SER A 264 3.80 -12.76 -7.17
CA SER A 264 5.15 -12.35 -7.55
C SER A 264 6.17 -12.40 -6.39
N GLY A 265 5.72 -12.76 -5.21
CA GLY A 265 6.45 -12.84 -3.95
C GLY A 265 5.53 -12.50 -2.79
N SER A 266 5.74 -13.14 -1.66
CA SER A 266 4.94 -12.95 -0.46
C SER A 266 5.03 -11.52 0.07
N LYS A 267 3.94 -11.01 0.64
CA LYS A 267 3.86 -9.62 1.14
C LYS A 267 2.90 -9.47 2.31
N ILE A 268 3.13 -8.42 3.08
CA ILE A 268 2.29 -7.94 4.17
C ILE A 268 1.66 -6.64 3.70
N GLY A 269 0.33 -6.52 3.80
CA GLY A 269 -0.42 -5.37 3.33
C GLY A 269 -0.83 -4.38 4.42
N LEU A 270 -1.47 -3.30 4.01
CA LEU A 270 -1.94 -2.23 4.89
C LEU A 270 -2.87 -2.74 5.99
N GLU A 271 -3.78 -3.67 5.66
CA GLU A 271 -4.74 -4.22 6.62
C GLU A 271 -4.05 -4.97 7.78
N PHE A 272 -2.90 -5.62 7.54
CA PHE A 272 -2.10 -6.22 8.60
C PHE A 272 -1.69 -5.18 9.65
N PHE A 273 -1.14 -4.05 9.20
CA PHE A 273 -0.70 -2.99 10.10
C PHE A 273 -1.87 -2.33 10.82
N ARG A 274 -2.94 -2.01 10.10
CA ARG A 274 -4.13 -1.36 10.63
C ARG A 274 -4.86 -2.22 11.68
N ALA A 275 -5.00 -3.51 11.42
CA ALA A 275 -5.72 -4.43 12.31
C ALA A 275 -4.88 -4.80 13.54
N LEU A 276 -3.57 -5.06 13.38
CA LEU A 276 -2.70 -5.48 14.47
C LEU A 276 -2.25 -4.34 15.36
N SER A 277 -2.14 -3.11 14.84
CA SER A 277 -1.55 -2.01 15.59
C SER A 277 -2.43 -0.75 15.59
N SER A 278 -2.42 -0.04 16.70
CA SER A 278 -2.94 1.33 16.78
C SER A 278 -1.99 2.32 16.10
N LYS A 279 -0.68 1.97 16.11
CA LYS A 279 0.38 2.83 15.56
C LYS A 279 1.46 1.99 14.90
N THR A 280 1.87 2.41 13.69
CA THR A 280 3.03 1.86 12.99
C THR A 280 4.11 2.93 12.88
N ILE A 281 5.32 2.61 13.32
CA ILE A 281 6.51 3.44 13.19
C ILE A 281 7.43 2.84 12.14
N ILE A 282 7.81 3.64 11.15
CA ILE A 282 8.68 3.27 10.04
C ILE A 282 9.96 4.11 10.18
N ASN A 283 10.95 3.60 10.88
CA ASN A 283 12.25 4.25 11.04
C ASN A 283 13.20 3.80 9.92
N ASN A 284 13.05 4.43 8.77
CA ASN A 284 13.84 4.11 7.57
C ASN A 284 15.35 4.37 7.77
N SER A 285 15.71 5.39 8.57
CA SER A 285 17.10 5.69 8.89
C SER A 285 17.80 4.57 9.67
N ASP A 286 17.05 3.84 10.49
CA ASP A 286 17.54 2.74 11.33
C ASP A 286 17.23 1.38 10.72
N ALA A 287 16.56 1.36 9.57
CA ALA A 287 16.07 0.16 8.92
C ALA A 287 15.26 -0.75 9.87
N THR A 288 14.37 -0.13 10.67
CA THR A 288 13.49 -0.83 11.62
C THR A 288 12.04 -0.34 11.48
N TYR A 289 11.11 -1.26 11.65
CA TYR A 289 9.70 -0.94 11.82
C TYR A 289 9.27 -1.36 13.22
N ALA A 290 8.30 -0.63 13.78
CA ALA A 290 7.75 -0.94 15.09
C ALA A 290 6.22 -0.83 15.07
N LEU A 291 5.54 -1.73 15.78
CA LEU A 291 4.09 -1.77 15.91
C LEU A 291 3.69 -1.64 17.36
N ARG A 292 2.83 -0.67 17.65
CA ARG A 292 2.11 -0.62 18.91
C ARG A 292 0.90 -1.51 18.80
N LEU A 293 1.02 -2.73 19.31
CA LEU A 293 -0.01 -3.75 19.13
C LEU A 293 -1.30 -3.39 19.84
N ARG A 294 -2.42 -3.81 19.23
CA ARG A 294 -3.74 -3.81 19.86
C ARG A 294 -3.89 -5.02 20.77
N GLU A 295 -4.63 -4.88 21.86
CA GLU A 295 -4.95 -6.02 22.73
C GLU A 295 -5.82 -7.06 22.01
N SER A 296 -6.71 -6.61 21.16
CA SER A 296 -7.64 -7.47 20.41
C SER A 296 -7.64 -7.03 18.94
N PRO A 297 -6.76 -7.58 18.11
CA PRO A 297 -6.77 -7.28 16.68
C PRO A 297 -8.00 -7.83 15.99
N GLU A 298 -8.63 -7.00 15.17
CA GLU A 298 -9.80 -7.37 14.35
C GLU A 298 -9.47 -7.17 12.87
N PHE A 299 -9.52 -8.27 12.13
CA PHE A 299 -9.35 -8.26 10.68
C PHE A 299 -10.69 -8.13 9.98
N GLU A 300 -10.70 -7.37 8.89
CA GLU A 300 -11.90 -7.20 8.08
C GLU A 300 -12.33 -8.54 7.46
N LYS A 301 -13.63 -8.87 7.60
CA LYS A 301 -14.23 -10.05 7.00
C LYS A 301 -14.78 -9.71 5.61
N TYR A 302 -14.54 -10.57 4.65
CA TYR A 302 -14.96 -10.38 3.25
C TYR A 302 -15.98 -11.44 2.82
N THR A 303 -16.82 -11.11 1.86
CA THR A 303 -17.76 -12.06 1.26
C THR A 303 -17.14 -12.96 0.20
N ASN A 304 -15.90 -12.68 -0.23
CA ASN A 304 -15.20 -13.34 -1.35
C ASN A 304 -15.92 -13.29 -2.72
N LEU A 305 -17.06 -12.63 -2.83
CA LEU A 305 -17.69 -12.34 -4.11
C LEU A 305 -17.14 -11.01 -4.65
N GLY A 306 -16.52 -11.05 -5.82
CA GLY A 306 -16.02 -9.88 -6.55
C GLY A 306 -16.88 -9.61 -7.78
N VAL A 307 -17.52 -8.46 -7.83
CA VAL A 307 -18.27 -7.98 -9.00
C VAL A 307 -17.58 -6.72 -9.51
N PHE A 308 -17.48 -6.60 -10.83
CA PHE A 308 -16.92 -5.44 -11.51
C PHE A 308 -17.94 -4.85 -12.46
N TYR A 309 -17.92 -3.54 -12.59
CA TYR A 309 -18.67 -2.84 -13.63
C TYR A 309 -17.76 -2.68 -14.84
N THR A 310 -18.18 -3.23 -15.98
CA THR A 310 -17.41 -3.20 -17.21
C THR A 310 -18.36 -3.02 -18.39
N ASP A 311 -18.15 -1.98 -19.22
CA ASP A 311 -18.95 -1.72 -20.42
C ASP A 311 -20.47 -1.68 -20.16
N GLY A 312 -20.89 -1.07 -19.06
CA GLY A 312 -22.31 -0.96 -18.68
C GLY A 312 -22.92 -2.25 -18.12
N LYS A 313 -22.11 -3.22 -17.69
CA LYS A 313 -22.52 -4.52 -17.18
C LYS A 313 -21.90 -4.82 -15.82
N LEU A 314 -22.58 -5.57 -15.00
CA LEU A 314 -22.07 -6.14 -13.74
C LEU A 314 -21.54 -7.55 -14.03
N ILE A 315 -20.25 -7.75 -13.87
CA ILE A 315 -19.56 -9.01 -14.23
C ILE A 315 -18.91 -9.63 -13.00
N VAL A 316 -19.15 -10.90 -12.74
CA VAL A 316 -18.50 -11.66 -11.67
C VAL A 316 -17.02 -11.88 -12.01
N ARG A 317 -16.14 -11.46 -11.11
CA ARG A 317 -14.68 -11.57 -11.23
C ARG A 317 -14.02 -12.26 -10.04
N GLY A 318 -14.79 -12.61 -9.03
CA GLY A 318 -14.34 -13.37 -7.88
C GLY A 318 -15.51 -14.13 -7.27
N LYS A 319 -15.27 -15.35 -6.77
CA LYS A 319 -16.28 -16.15 -6.09
C LYS A 319 -15.64 -17.08 -5.06
N PRO A 320 -16.31 -17.42 -3.96
CA PRO A 320 -15.92 -18.54 -3.12
C PRO A 320 -16.09 -19.85 -3.88
N ILE A 321 -15.50 -20.94 -3.37
CA ILE A 321 -15.59 -22.28 -3.97
C ILE A 321 -16.02 -23.27 -2.88
N GLY A 322 -17.21 -23.86 -3.03
CA GLY A 322 -17.68 -24.97 -2.20
C GLY A 322 -17.87 -24.63 -0.73
N LEU A 323 -18.07 -23.34 -0.38
CA LEU A 323 -18.35 -22.89 0.98
C LEU A 323 -19.85 -22.81 1.26
N THR A 324 -20.63 -22.47 0.25
CA THR A 324 -22.10 -22.43 0.29
C THR A 324 -22.70 -23.10 -0.97
N PRO A 325 -23.97 -23.54 -0.94
CA PRO A 325 -24.65 -24.07 -2.13
C PRO A 325 -24.74 -23.08 -3.30
N ASP A 326 -24.67 -21.78 -3.01
CA ASP A 326 -24.79 -20.71 -4.01
C ASP A 326 -23.50 -20.52 -4.80
N ASP A 327 -22.35 -20.95 -4.25
CA ASP A 327 -21.04 -20.78 -4.88
C ASP A 327 -20.94 -21.45 -6.25
N ASP A 328 -21.58 -22.62 -6.42
CA ASP A 328 -21.54 -23.41 -7.64
C ASP A 328 -22.59 -22.96 -8.67
N GLN A 329 -23.49 -22.04 -8.27
CA GLN A 329 -24.54 -21.53 -9.14
C GLN A 329 -24.12 -20.29 -9.95
N ILE A 330 -22.91 -19.79 -9.75
CA ILE A 330 -22.38 -18.62 -10.46
C ILE A 330 -21.00 -18.90 -11.05
N GLU A 331 -20.74 -18.33 -12.24
CA GLU A 331 -19.49 -18.51 -12.95
C GLU A 331 -18.68 -17.20 -13.05
N ILE A 332 -17.35 -17.33 -13.14
CA ILE A 332 -16.46 -16.19 -13.43
C ILE A 332 -16.71 -15.72 -14.86
N GLY A 333 -16.93 -14.42 -15.02
CA GLY A 333 -17.29 -13.79 -16.30
C GLY A 333 -18.79 -13.71 -16.54
N GLU A 334 -19.61 -14.32 -15.66
CA GLU A 334 -21.06 -14.23 -15.78
C GLU A 334 -21.55 -12.80 -15.56
N GLU A 335 -22.49 -12.35 -16.41
CA GLU A 335 -23.22 -11.10 -16.27
C GLU A 335 -24.39 -11.30 -15.30
N ILE A 336 -24.53 -10.40 -14.32
CA ILE A 336 -25.63 -10.41 -13.36
C ILE A 336 -26.54 -9.21 -13.57
N LEU A 337 -27.82 -9.37 -13.22
CA LEU A 337 -28.84 -8.33 -13.33
C LEU A 337 -28.62 -7.24 -12.27
N SER A 338 -28.34 -7.63 -11.01
CA SER A 338 -28.15 -6.68 -9.92
C SER A 338 -27.29 -7.26 -8.79
N ILE A 339 -26.74 -6.35 -7.98
CA ILE A 339 -26.04 -6.63 -6.73
C ILE A 339 -26.63 -5.73 -5.63
N ASP A 340 -27.12 -6.33 -4.54
CA ASP A 340 -27.83 -5.65 -3.43
C ASP A 340 -28.88 -4.64 -3.93
N GLY A 341 -29.69 -5.09 -4.88
CA GLY A 341 -30.75 -4.31 -5.51
C GLY A 341 -30.31 -3.28 -6.54
N LYS A 342 -29.02 -3.02 -6.70
CA LYS A 342 -28.47 -2.09 -7.71
C LYS A 342 -28.20 -2.79 -9.03
N LYS A 343 -28.71 -2.22 -10.12
CA LYS A 343 -28.47 -2.67 -11.50
C LYS A 343 -27.31 -1.89 -12.12
N ALA A 344 -26.76 -2.39 -13.22
CA ALA A 344 -25.73 -1.67 -13.97
C ALA A 344 -26.17 -0.25 -14.38
N ALA A 345 -27.44 -0.06 -14.74
CA ALA A 345 -28.00 1.25 -15.12
C ALA A 345 -28.10 2.26 -13.95
N ASP A 346 -27.97 1.82 -12.70
CA ASP A 346 -27.98 2.70 -11.52
C ASP A 346 -26.61 3.38 -11.29
N PHE A 347 -25.60 3.00 -12.06
CA PHE A 347 -24.27 3.57 -12.01
C PHE A 347 -23.97 4.39 -13.26
N SER A 348 -23.52 5.62 -13.07
CA SER A 348 -23.17 6.53 -14.17
C SER A 348 -21.85 6.15 -14.85
N SER A 349 -20.98 5.44 -14.13
CA SER A 349 -19.64 5.04 -14.59
C SER A 349 -19.07 3.91 -13.73
N GLU A 350 -17.95 3.34 -14.17
CA GLU A 350 -17.14 2.42 -13.38
C GLU A 350 -16.65 3.05 -12.05
N CYS A 351 -16.34 4.34 -12.07
CA CYS A 351 -15.91 5.05 -10.86
C CYS A 351 -17.04 5.15 -9.82
N ASP A 352 -18.25 5.43 -10.26
CA ASP A 352 -19.43 5.48 -9.41
C ASP A 352 -19.71 4.10 -8.76
N PHE A 353 -19.59 3.04 -9.54
CA PHE A 353 -19.69 1.67 -9.01
C PHE A 353 -18.59 1.37 -7.98
N LEU A 354 -17.34 1.75 -8.23
CA LEU A 354 -16.23 1.52 -7.32
C LEU A 354 -16.42 2.28 -6.01
N GLU A 355 -16.80 3.55 -6.06
CA GLU A 355 -17.10 4.36 -4.88
C GLU A 355 -18.21 3.72 -4.05
N TRP A 356 -19.33 3.34 -4.68
CA TRP A 356 -20.40 2.63 -4.03
C TRP A 356 -19.95 1.29 -3.43
N SER A 357 -19.16 0.50 -4.15
CA SER A 357 -18.70 -0.81 -3.71
C SER A 357 -17.77 -0.72 -2.51
N PHE A 358 -16.84 0.24 -2.50
CA PHE A 358 -15.87 0.41 -1.41
C PHE A 358 -16.42 1.17 -0.19
N SER A 359 -17.48 1.97 -0.35
CA SER A 359 -18.10 2.72 0.76
C SER A 359 -18.88 1.84 1.72
N ARG A 360 -18.99 0.54 1.47
CA ARG A 360 -19.86 -0.38 2.22
C ARG A 360 -19.15 -1.66 2.62
N THR A 361 -19.55 -2.21 3.76
CA THR A 361 -19.08 -3.50 4.29
C THR A 361 -20.28 -4.36 4.70
N PRO A 362 -21.10 -4.82 3.75
CA PRO A 362 -22.31 -5.56 4.06
C PRO A 362 -22.01 -6.91 4.72
N ASP A 363 -22.89 -7.40 5.59
CA ASP A 363 -22.75 -8.72 6.21
C ASP A 363 -22.99 -9.86 5.23
N GLN A 364 -23.70 -9.59 4.16
CA GLN A 364 -23.88 -10.47 3.01
C GLN A 364 -24.03 -9.65 1.73
N LEU A 365 -23.76 -10.27 0.59
CA LEU A 365 -24.05 -9.73 -0.73
C LEU A 365 -25.16 -10.55 -1.37
N GLU A 366 -26.22 -9.90 -1.83
CA GLU A 366 -27.24 -10.52 -2.65
C GLU A 366 -27.00 -10.19 -4.12
N ILE A 367 -26.99 -11.18 -4.97
CA ILE A 367 -27.01 -10.97 -6.42
C ILE A 367 -28.26 -11.57 -7.04
N VAL A 368 -28.68 -10.99 -8.17
CA VAL A 368 -29.73 -11.54 -9.01
C VAL A 368 -29.15 -11.82 -10.39
N LYS A 369 -29.27 -13.04 -10.87
CA LYS A 369 -28.85 -13.45 -12.20
C LYS A 369 -29.80 -12.93 -13.28
N LEU A 370 -29.38 -12.97 -14.54
CA LEU A 370 -30.23 -12.53 -15.66
C LEU A 370 -31.51 -13.35 -15.81
N ASP A 371 -31.52 -14.61 -15.36
CA ASP A 371 -32.71 -15.48 -15.34
C ASP A 371 -33.63 -15.25 -14.13
N GLY A 372 -33.29 -14.31 -13.23
CA GLY A 372 -34.03 -14.00 -12.03
C GLY A 372 -33.65 -14.81 -10.79
N THR A 373 -32.71 -15.76 -10.89
CA THR A 373 -32.21 -16.52 -9.75
C THR A 373 -31.52 -15.59 -8.76
N ARG A 374 -31.86 -15.72 -7.46
CA ARG A 374 -31.26 -14.97 -6.35
C ARG A 374 -30.25 -15.85 -5.64
N LEU A 375 -29.05 -15.32 -5.40
CA LEU A 375 -27.97 -15.96 -4.65
C LEU A 375 -27.48 -15.02 -3.56
N VAL A 376 -27.09 -15.60 -2.40
CA VAL A 376 -26.64 -14.84 -1.22
C VAL A 376 -25.29 -15.33 -0.76
N PHE A 377 -24.34 -14.40 -0.67
CA PHE A 377 -22.96 -14.65 -0.26
C PHE A 377 -22.69 -13.97 1.09
N PRO A 378 -22.68 -14.71 2.20
CA PRO A 378 -22.39 -14.14 3.52
C PRO A 378 -20.92 -13.75 3.65
N LYS A 379 -20.62 -12.88 4.62
CA LYS A 379 -19.24 -12.71 5.10
C LYS A 379 -18.72 -14.05 5.59
N LEU A 380 -17.53 -14.40 5.14
CA LEU A 380 -16.93 -15.66 5.56
C LEU A 380 -16.37 -15.56 6.97
N GLU A 381 -16.72 -16.51 7.80
CA GLU A 381 -15.96 -16.80 9.01
C GLU A 381 -14.71 -17.59 8.59
N LEU A 382 -13.57 -16.98 8.78
CA LEU A 382 -12.29 -17.64 8.53
C LEU A 382 -12.11 -18.77 9.56
N ARG A 383 -11.76 -19.94 9.08
CA ARG A 383 -11.56 -21.15 9.86
C ARG A 383 -10.08 -21.49 10.03
#